data_f79da44e7dea8830549ec8aa409cf177
#
_entry.id   f79da44e7dea8830549ec8aa409cf177
#
_cell.length_a   1.000
_cell.length_b   1.000
_cell.length_c   1.000
_cell.angle_alpha   90.00
_cell.angle_beta   90.00
_cell.angle_gamma   90.00
#
_symmetry.space_group_name_H-M   'P 1'
#
loop_
_entity.id
_entity.type
_entity.pdbx_description
1 polymer ?
#
loop_
_entity_poly.entity_id
_entity_poly.type
_entity_poly.pdbx_seq_one_letter_code
_entity_poly.pdbx_strand_id
1 'polypeptide(L)'
;MNIKRISNVILAVKNMEESIKFYHEILGMPIKNQRDNWVDLGQTGAVLSLHPAEESEPHSGTSVHNGILVGLVVGDVQSAIDELKQKNVNVFRDVQEKDAGKNAIIVDPDDYMISLFEPNFSKEKDCLLYTSDAADE
;
A
#
# COMPACT_ATOMS: atom_id res chain seq x y z
N MET A 1 -6.31 -5.17 -29.05
CA MET A 1 -5.43 -4.74 -27.93
C MET A 1 -5.10 -5.95 -27.07
N ASN A 2 -3.85 -6.06 -26.67
CA ASN A 2 -3.42 -7.21 -25.86
C ASN A 2 -2.81 -6.72 -24.56
N ILE A 3 -3.64 -6.64 -23.53
CA ILE A 3 -3.23 -6.21 -22.21
C ILE A 3 -2.55 -7.38 -21.49
N LYS A 4 -1.30 -7.20 -21.09
CA LYS A 4 -0.51 -8.26 -20.48
C LYS A 4 -0.72 -8.36 -18.98
N ARG A 5 -0.75 -7.20 -18.28
CA ARG A 5 -0.87 -7.18 -16.83
C ARG A 5 -1.03 -5.74 -16.35
N ILE A 6 -1.35 -5.61 -15.09
CA ILE A 6 -1.21 -4.32 -14.40
C ILE A 6 0.24 -4.23 -13.94
N SER A 7 0.98 -3.25 -14.45
CA SER A 7 2.40 -3.14 -14.12
C SER A 7 2.64 -2.47 -12.77
N ASN A 8 1.91 -1.42 -12.49
CA ASN A 8 2.12 -0.66 -11.25
C ASN A 8 0.89 0.20 -10.94
N VAL A 9 0.82 0.62 -9.68
CA VAL A 9 -0.10 1.66 -9.23
C VAL A 9 0.75 2.91 -9.03
N ILE A 10 0.37 4.01 -9.64
CA ILE A 10 1.16 5.24 -9.61
C ILE A 10 0.46 6.27 -8.73
N LEU A 11 1.18 6.78 -7.74
CA LEU A 11 0.69 7.83 -6.86
C LEU A 11 1.41 9.13 -7.17
N ALA A 12 0.65 10.18 -7.43
CA ALA A 12 1.18 11.52 -7.55
C ALA A 12 1.28 12.12 -6.14
N VAL A 13 2.47 12.55 -5.74
CA VAL A 13 2.71 12.98 -4.37
C VAL A 13 3.23 14.41 -4.32
N LYS A 14 2.86 15.13 -3.28
CA LYS A 14 3.27 16.53 -3.12
C LYS A 14 4.75 16.68 -2.78
N ASN A 15 5.28 15.77 -1.99
CA ASN A 15 6.65 15.83 -1.50
C ASN A 15 7.28 14.44 -1.57
N MET A 16 8.19 14.25 -2.51
CA MET A 16 8.83 12.95 -2.71
C MET A 16 9.58 12.46 -1.49
N GLU A 17 10.34 13.33 -0.82
CA GLU A 17 11.11 12.93 0.36
C GLU A 17 10.19 12.40 1.46
N GLU A 18 9.11 13.11 1.71
CA GLU A 18 8.15 12.73 2.75
C GLU A 18 7.46 11.41 2.40
N SER A 19 7.08 11.22 1.14
CA SER A 19 6.41 10.01 0.69
C SER A 19 7.36 8.82 0.68
N ILE A 20 8.60 9.00 0.25
CA ILE A 20 9.61 7.93 0.31
C ILE A 20 9.85 7.53 1.76
N LYS A 21 9.97 8.50 2.66
CA LYS A 21 10.14 8.22 4.08
C LYS A 21 8.96 7.39 4.60
N PHE A 22 7.75 7.77 4.22
CA PHE A 22 6.55 7.06 4.68
C PHE A 22 6.55 5.60 4.20
N TYR A 23 6.64 5.39 2.89
CA TYR A 23 6.51 4.04 2.34
C TYR A 23 7.74 3.17 2.58
N HIS A 24 8.92 3.73 2.45
CA HIS A 24 10.16 2.97 2.58
C HIS A 24 10.62 2.84 4.03
N GLU A 25 10.72 3.95 4.76
CA GLU A 25 11.24 3.91 6.12
C GLU A 25 10.19 3.51 7.15
N ILE A 26 9.02 4.14 7.12
CA ILE A 26 7.99 3.88 8.13
C ILE A 26 7.29 2.55 7.87
N LEU A 27 6.82 2.32 6.64
CA LEU A 27 6.14 1.08 6.30
C LEU A 27 7.11 -0.06 6.00
N GLY A 28 8.36 0.25 5.65
CA GLY A 28 9.36 -0.77 5.39
C GLY A 28 9.32 -1.39 3.99
N MET A 29 8.70 -0.72 3.03
CA MET A 29 8.67 -1.25 1.67
C MET A 29 10.03 -1.10 1.00
N PRO A 30 10.57 -2.16 0.37
CA PRO A 30 11.84 -2.04 -0.34
C PRO A 30 11.72 -1.13 -1.55
N ILE A 31 12.80 -0.40 -1.83
CA ILE A 31 12.90 0.36 -3.08
C ILE A 31 13.41 -0.60 -4.15
N LYS A 32 12.63 -0.74 -5.21
CA LYS A 32 12.97 -1.62 -6.32
C LYS A 32 13.78 -0.88 -7.38
N ASN A 33 13.38 0.33 -7.71
CA ASN A 33 14.08 1.21 -8.63
C ASN A 33 13.90 2.64 -8.18
N GLN A 34 14.93 3.45 -8.44
CA GLN A 34 14.85 4.87 -8.15
C GLN A 34 15.55 5.65 -9.25
N ARG A 35 14.84 6.62 -9.79
CA ARG A 35 15.36 7.56 -10.78
C ARG A 35 14.94 8.95 -10.34
N ASP A 36 15.49 9.97 -10.91
CA ASP A 36 15.33 11.36 -10.50
C ASP A 36 14.01 11.68 -9.78
N ASN A 37 12.90 11.60 -10.47
CA ASN A 37 11.59 11.92 -9.92
C ASN A 37 10.67 10.71 -9.94
N TRP A 38 11.22 9.52 -9.73
CA TRP A 38 10.45 8.29 -9.83
C TRP A 38 10.98 7.24 -8.87
N VAL A 39 10.12 6.68 -8.04
CA VAL A 39 10.49 5.60 -7.12
C VAL A 39 9.51 4.46 -7.27
N ASP A 40 10.03 3.26 -7.50
CA ASP A 40 9.24 2.04 -7.51
C ASP A 40 9.47 1.29 -6.21
N LEU A 41 8.39 0.96 -5.53
CA LEU A 41 8.39 0.27 -4.24
C LEU A 41 7.77 -1.11 -4.38
N GLY A 42 8.32 -2.08 -3.67
CA GLY A 42 7.81 -3.42 -3.65
C GLY A 42 8.92 -4.43 -3.89
N GLN A 43 8.60 -5.70 -3.79
CA GLN A 43 9.57 -6.77 -3.94
C GLN A 43 9.17 -7.71 -5.05
N THR A 44 8.03 -8.35 -4.88
CA THR A 44 7.44 -9.25 -5.86
C THR A 44 6.00 -8.84 -6.09
N GLY A 45 5.45 -9.18 -7.23
CA GLY A 45 4.07 -8.85 -7.56
C GLY A 45 3.89 -7.40 -7.96
N ALA A 46 2.85 -6.77 -7.45
CA ALA A 46 2.50 -5.40 -7.82
C ALA A 46 3.53 -4.39 -7.33
N VAL A 47 3.73 -3.36 -8.12
CA VAL A 47 4.67 -2.28 -7.82
C VAL A 47 3.88 -1.01 -7.51
N LEU A 48 4.26 -0.33 -6.45
CA LEU A 48 3.74 0.98 -6.11
C LEU A 48 4.78 2.03 -6.53
N SER A 49 4.37 2.95 -7.39
CA SER A 49 5.30 3.96 -7.93
C SER A 49 4.92 5.34 -7.45
N LEU A 50 5.93 6.13 -7.11
CA LEU A 50 5.75 7.51 -6.65
C LEU A 50 6.39 8.47 -7.63
N HIS A 51 5.71 9.55 -7.94
CA HIS A 51 6.30 10.66 -8.68
C HIS A 51 5.70 11.98 -8.23
N PRO A 52 6.41 13.10 -8.44
CA PRO A 52 5.88 14.41 -8.02
C PRO A 52 4.59 14.75 -8.73
N ALA A 53 3.63 15.26 -7.99
CA ALA A 53 2.38 15.73 -8.56
C ALA A 53 2.60 17.01 -9.35
N GLU A 54 1.94 17.10 -10.51
CA GLU A 54 1.88 18.32 -11.29
C GLU A 54 0.55 19.00 -11.00
N GLU A 55 0.46 20.30 -11.30
CA GLU A 55 -0.76 21.07 -10.99
C GLU A 55 -2.01 20.46 -11.58
N SER A 56 -1.89 19.86 -12.74
CA SER A 56 -3.05 19.29 -13.45
C SER A 56 -3.40 17.88 -13.00
N GLU A 57 -2.57 17.26 -12.15
CA GLU A 57 -2.79 15.88 -11.73
C GLU A 57 -3.52 15.80 -10.40
N PRO A 58 -4.44 14.85 -10.25
CA PRO A 58 -5.00 14.56 -8.93
C PRO A 58 -3.88 14.01 -8.06
N HIS A 59 -3.72 14.57 -6.87
CA HIS A 59 -2.66 14.16 -5.96
C HIS A 59 -3.15 14.10 -4.51
N SER A 60 -4.42 14.15 -4.32
CA SER A 60 -5.00 14.05 -2.99
C SER A 60 -5.94 12.86 -2.96
N GLY A 61 -5.65 11.98 -2.04
CA GLY A 61 -6.46 10.82 -1.90
C GLY A 61 -7.57 11.02 -0.92
N THR A 62 -8.56 11.79 -1.25
CA THR A 62 -9.81 11.61 -0.54
C THR A 62 -10.37 10.27 -0.99
N SER A 63 -9.57 9.26 -0.90
CA SER A 63 -9.70 8.01 -1.60
C SER A 63 -10.91 7.19 -1.20
N VAL A 64 -11.46 7.41 -0.03
CA VAL A 64 -12.73 6.80 0.36
C VAL A 64 -13.81 7.13 -0.67
N HIS A 65 -13.74 8.33 -1.23
CA HIS A 65 -14.73 8.79 -2.19
C HIS A 65 -14.31 8.49 -3.63
N ASN A 66 -13.05 8.13 -3.83
CA ASN A 66 -12.53 7.84 -5.16
C ASN A 66 -12.68 6.36 -5.54
N GLY A 67 -12.98 5.52 -4.58
CA GLY A 67 -13.16 4.10 -4.84
C GLY A 67 -11.88 3.32 -5.05
N ILE A 68 -10.72 3.93 -4.84
CA ILE A 68 -9.42 3.27 -4.99
C ILE A 68 -8.76 3.12 -3.63
N LEU A 69 -8.28 1.92 -3.34
CA LEU A 69 -7.66 1.61 -2.06
C LEU A 69 -6.45 0.73 -2.33
N VAL A 70 -5.28 1.17 -1.91
CA VAL A 70 -4.08 0.36 -2.03
C VAL A 70 -4.07 -0.64 -0.87
N GLY A 71 -3.93 -1.91 -1.18
CA GLY A 71 -3.92 -2.96 -0.18
C GLY A 71 -2.53 -3.53 0.02
N LEU A 72 -2.12 -3.66 1.27
CA LEU A 72 -0.87 -4.29 1.66
C LEU A 72 -1.17 -5.46 2.59
N VAL A 73 -0.55 -6.59 2.34
CA VAL A 73 -0.66 -7.75 3.22
C VAL A 73 0.42 -7.66 4.29
N VAL A 74 0.03 -7.83 5.54
CA VAL A 74 0.94 -7.83 6.67
C VAL A 74 0.74 -9.09 7.49
N GLY A 75 1.78 -9.47 8.26
CA GLY A 75 1.71 -10.68 9.08
C GLY A 75 0.83 -10.54 10.31
N ASP A 76 0.80 -9.35 10.92
CA ASP A 76 0.04 -9.08 12.13
C ASP A 76 -0.42 -7.63 12.08
N VAL A 77 -1.70 -7.45 11.76
CA VAL A 77 -2.22 -6.10 11.55
C VAL A 77 -2.33 -5.30 12.85
N GLN A 78 -2.61 -5.95 13.98
CA GLN A 78 -2.69 -5.23 15.25
C GLN A 78 -1.32 -4.69 15.66
N SER A 79 -0.28 -5.51 15.54
CA SER A 79 1.08 -5.05 15.82
C SER A 79 1.50 -3.93 14.88
N ALA A 80 1.14 -4.05 13.61
CA ALA A 80 1.46 -3.02 12.63
C ALA A 80 0.80 -1.69 12.99
N ILE A 81 -0.47 -1.72 13.35
CA ILE A 81 -1.20 -0.50 13.72
C ILE A 81 -0.61 0.11 14.99
N ASP A 82 -0.29 -0.70 15.98
CA ASP A 82 0.31 -0.20 17.22
C ASP A 82 1.65 0.50 16.96
N GLU A 83 2.48 -0.10 16.12
CA GLU A 83 3.76 0.49 15.72
C GLU A 83 3.56 1.80 14.96
N LEU A 84 2.63 1.82 14.01
CA LEU A 84 2.39 2.99 13.19
C LEU A 84 1.82 4.15 14.00
N LYS A 85 0.97 3.87 14.99
CA LYS A 85 0.49 4.90 15.91
C LYS A 85 1.63 5.54 16.68
N GLN A 86 2.61 4.75 17.09
CA GLN A 86 3.80 5.28 17.79
C GLN A 86 4.64 6.17 16.87
N LYS A 87 4.56 5.96 15.58
CA LYS A 87 5.27 6.76 14.58
C LYS A 87 4.41 7.90 14.03
N ASN A 88 3.31 8.19 14.68
CA ASN A 88 2.40 9.29 14.34
C ASN A 88 1.75 9.15 12.97
N VAL A 89 1.54 7.94 12.51
CA VAL A 89 0.79 7.68 11.29
C VAL A 89 -0.71 7.81 11.61
N ASN A 90 -1.44 8.49 10.75
CA ASN A 90 -2.87 8.65 10.90
C ASN A 90 -3.59 7.34 10.57
N VAL A 91 -4.41 6.87 11.49
CA VAL A 91 -5.23 5.69 11.31
C VAL A 91 -6.64 6.12 11.01
N PHE A 92 -7.13 5.80 9.82
CA PHE A 92 -8.49 6.12 9.42
C PHE A 92 -9.51 5.19 10.08
N ARG A 93 -9.18 3.91 10.14
CA ARG A 93 -10.05 2.90 10.75
C ARG A 93 -9.20 1.84 11.44
N ASP A 94 -9.45 1.65 12.72
CA ASP A 94 -8.75 0.65 13.51
C ASP A 94 -9.08 -0.77 13.06
N VAL A 95 -8.36 -1.73 13.62
CA VAL A 95 -8.46 -3.14 13.24
C VAL A 95 -9.89 -3.64 13.38
N GLN A 96 -10.39 -4.23 12.30
CA GLN A 96 -11.68 -4.94 12.28
C GLN A 96 -11.42 -6.39 11.88
N GLU A 97 -12.12 -7.29 12.56
CA GLU A 97 -12.04 -8.71 12.24
C GLU A 97 -13.24 -9.12 11.41
N LYS A 98 -12.96 -9.79 10.30
CA LYS A 98 -13.98 -10.32 9.39
C LYS A 98 -13.63 -11.77 9.06
N ASP A 99 -14.53 -12.45 8.34
CA ASP A 99 -14.31 -13.85 7.97
C ASP A 99 -13.00 -14.06 7.21
N ALA A 100 -12.67 -13.16 6.31
CA ALA A 100 -11.47 -13.29 5.47
C ALA A 100 -10.17 -12.97 6.23
N GLY A 101 -10.25 -12.22 7.31
CA GLY A 101 -9.08 -11.83 8.09
C GLY A 101 -9.30 -10.51 8.81
N LYS A 102 -8.20 -9.90 9.24
CA LYS A 102 -8.22 -8.63 9.95
C LYS A 102 -7.76 -7.50 9.04
N ASN A 103 -8.37 -6.35 9.17
CA ASN A 103 -8.09 -5.21 8.29
C ASN A 103 -8.09 -3.91 9.09
N ALA A 104 -7.21 -3.02 8.70
CA ALA A 104 -7.17 -1.64 9.21
C ALA A 104 -6.84 -0.71 8.06
N ILE A 105 -7.17 0.56 8.18
CA ILE A 105 -6.89 1.54 7.14
C ILE A 105 -6.09 2.69 7.73
N ILE A 106 -4.98 3.00 7.09
CA ILE A 106 -4.13 4.14 7.45
C ILE A 106 -4.14 5.16 6.33
N VAL A 107 -3.59 6.33 6.60
CA VAL A 107 -3.57 7.44 5.65
C VAL A 107 -2.12 7.86 5.43
N ASP A 108 -1.74 8.05 4.18
CA ASP A 108 -0.40 8.50 3.84
C ASP A 108 -0.29 10.03 3.87
N PRO A 109 0.90 10.63 3.64
CA PRO A 109 1.06 12.09 3.69
C PRO A 109 0.19 12.88 2.69
N ASP A 110 -0.26 12.26 1.62
CA ASP A 110 -1.11 12.89 0.62
C ASP A 110 -2.57 12.53 0.76
N ASP A 111 -2.95 11.96 1.91
CA ASP A 111 -4.31 11.50 2.21
C ASP A 111 -4.78 10.31 1.38
N TYR A 112 -3.86 9.59 0.74
CA TYR A 112 -4.22 8.32 0.14
C TYR A 112 -4.45 7.28 1.23
N MET A 113 -5.48 6.50 1.06
CA MET A 113 -5.83 5.45 2.01
C MET A 113 -5.17 4.14 1.65
N ILE A 114 -4.62 3.49 2.67
CA ILE A 114 -3.89 2.24 2.55
C ILE A 114 -4.57 1.22 3.45
N SER A 115 -4.99 0.11 2.87
CA SER A 115 -5.55 -1.00 3.64
C SER A 115 -4.45 -1.95 4.05
N LEU A 116 -4.36 -2.23 5.34
CA LEU A 116 -3.47 -3.26 5.85
C LEU A 116 -4.32 -4.49 6.14
N PHE A 117 -3.93 -5.63 5.60
CA PHE A 117 -4.73 -6.84 5.69
C PHE A 117 -3.90 -8.02 6.17
N GLU A 118 -4.44 -8.72 7.17
CA GLU A 118 -3.87 -9.96 7.67
C GLU A 118 -4.84 -11.09 7.33
N PRO A 119 -4.47 -12.00 6.41
CA PRO A 119 -5.37 -13.09 6.01
C PRO A 119 -5.70 -14.01 7.18
N ASN A 120 -6.92 -14.50 7.22
CA ASN A 120 -7.33 -15.46 8.22
C ASN A 120 -6.65 -16.79 7.94
N PHE A 121 -5.93 -17.32 8.92
CA PHE A 121 -5.17 -18.55 8.77
C PHE A 121 -6.02 -19.75 8.40
N SER A 122 -7.26 -19.81 8.87
CA SER A 122 -8.13 -20.92 8.54
C SER A 122 -8.55 -20.95 7.06
N LYS A 123 -8.38 -19.84 6.35
CA LYS A 123 -8.66 -19.73 4.91
C LYS A 123 -7.39 -19.60 4.10
N GLU A 124 -6.29 -19.98 4.68
CA GLU A 124 -4.97 -19.82 4.09
C GLU A 124 -4.84 -20.50 2.72
N LYS A 125 -5.49 -21.62 2.52
CA LYS A 125 -5.40 -22.35 1.26
C LYS A 125 -5.80 -21.50 0.07
N ASP A 126 -6.89 -20.76 0.19
CA ASP A 126 -7.35 -19.89 -0.88
C ASP A 126 -6.38 -18.71 -1.08
N CYS A 127 -5.91 -18.18 0.03
CA CYS A 127 -4.94 -17.09 -0.01
C CYS A 127 -3.60 -17.55 -0.56
N LEU A 128 -3.17 -18.76 -0.25
CA LEU A 128 -1.92 -19.31 -0.72
C LEU A 128 -1.89 -19.49 -2.22
N LEU A 129 -2.96 -19.96 -2.81
CA LEU A 129 -3.03 -20.10 -4.26
C LEU A 129 -2.83 -18.77 -4.95
N TYR A 130 -3.49 -17.76 -4.46
CA TYR A 130 -3.36 -16.42 -4.99
C TYR A 130 -1.94 -15.87 -4.80
N THR A 131 -1.40 -16.05 -3.61
CA THR A 131 -0.07 -15.55 -3.26
C THR A 131 1.02 -16.29 -4.04
N SER A 132 0.86 -17.59 -4.24
CA SER A 132 1.81 -18.37 -5.01
C SER A 132 1.90 -17.89 -6.44
N ASP A 133 0.77 -17.59 -7.05
CA ASP A 133 0.74 -17.06 -8.41
C ASP A 133 1.50 -15.73 -8.48
N ALA A 134 1.32 -14.88 -7.50
CA ALA A 134 2.04 -13.61 -7.44
C ALA A 134 3.53 -13.82 -7.21
N ALA A 135 3.90 -14.78 -6.41
CA ALA A 135 5.30 -15.07 -6.08
C ALA A 135 6.05 -15.69 -7.26
N ASP A 136 5.35 -16.43 -8.10
CA ASP A 136 5.96 -17.10 -9.25
C ASP A 136 6.34 -16.14 -10.38
N GLU A 137 5.87 -14.93 -10.30
CA GLU A 137 6.23 -13.91 -11.27
C GLU A 137 7.59 -13.29 -10.94
#